data_8e10b96e9641041b4d264814dcbf3056
#
_entry.id   8e10b96e9641041b4d264814dcbf3056
#
_cell.length_a   1.000
_cell.length_b   1.000
_cell.length_c   1.000
_cell.angle_alpha   90.00
_cell.angle_beta   90.00
_cell.angle_gamma   90.00
#
_symmetry.space_group_name_H-M   'P 1'
#
loop_
_entity.id
_entity.type
_entity.pdbx_description
1 polymer ?
#
loop_
_entity_poly.entity_id
_entity_poly.type
_entity_poly.pdbx_seq_one_letter_code
_entity_poly.pdbx_strand_id
1 'polypeptide(L)'
;ASDVYKRQCTPSAIERYRQRISGPLLDRIDLHVEARPVEYDALAAKTGGEPSTNIRARVAAVRAMQAQRYQGLGFTCNAQLPSGMLRRYCPLAPAAEKLLRGAFERMGYSARAYDRILRVARTIADMNGVEQIGAAELMEALQYRRMDRAVGK
;
A
#
# COMPACT_ATOMS: atom_id res chain seq x y z
N ALA A 1 -13.30 18.02 -31.18
CA ALA A 1 -13.86 16.63 -31.25
C ALA A 1 -13.36 15.69 -30.12
N SER A 2 -12.42 16.08 -29.29
CA SER A 2 -11.84 15.21 -28.25
C SER A 2 -12.56 15.23 -26.91
N ASP A 3 -13.57 16.04 -26.68
CA ASP A 3 -14.21 16.24 -25.38
C ASP A 3 -15.47 15.36 -25.13
N VAL A 4 -15.90 14.59 -26.11
CA VAL A 4 -17.17 13.84 -26.03
C VAL A 4 -17.09 12.60 -25.15
N TYR A 5 -15.88 12.12 -24.81
CA TYR A 5 -15.68 10.88 -24.03
C TYR A 5 -15.26 11.07 -22.57
N LYS A 6 -14.99 12.27 -22.11
CA LYS A 6 -14.81 12.51 -20.68
C LYS A 6 -16.19 12.61 -20.03
N ARG A 7 -16.63 11.56 -19.37
CA ARG A 7 -17.80 11.60 -18.49
C ARG A 7 -17.59 12.70 -17.48
N GLN A 8 -18.23 13.86 -17.72
CA GLN A 8 -18.20 15.00 -16.81
C GLN A 8 -19.23 14.75 -15.71
N CYS A 9 -18.88 13.89 -14.74
CA CYS A 9 -19.64 13.85 -13.50
C CYS A 9 -19.37 15.13 -12.72
N THR A 10 -20.43 15.74 -12.18
CA THR A 10 -20.26 16.88 -11.28
C THR A 10 -19.43 16.45 -10.05
N PRO A 11 -18.65 17.36 -9.45
CA PRO A 11 -17.89 17.03 -8.23
C PRO A 11 -18.75 16.38 -7.14
N SER A 12 -20.00 16.82 -6.98
CA SER A 12 -20.95 16.24 -6.04
C SER A 12 -21.37 14.80 -6.39
N ALA A 13 -21.45 14.45 -7.67
CA ALA A 13 -21.75 13.09 -8.12
C ALA A 13 -20.56 12.14 -7.86
N ILE A 14 -19.33 12.63 -8.08
CA ILE A 14 -18.10 11.89 -7.76
C ILE A 14 -18.00 11.64 -6.26
N GLU A 15 -18.25 12.67 -5.46
CA GLU A 15 -18.20 12.56 -4.00
C GLU A 15 -19.25 11.58 -3.48
N ARG A 16 -20.49 11.67 -3.95
CA ARG A 16 -21.57 10.72 -3.60
C ARG A 16 -21.21 9.28 -3.98
N TYR A 17 -20.52 9.06 -5.10
CA TYR A 17 -20.06 7.74 -5.50
C TYR A 17 -18.96 7.23 -4.57
N ARG A 18 -18.00 8.08 -4.19
CA ARG A 18 -16.93 7.75 -3.25
C ARG A 18 -17.47 7.40 -1.86
N GLN A 19 -18.47 8.12 -1.39
CA GLN A 19 -19.13 7.87 -0.10
C GLN A 19 -19.87 6.52 0.00
N ARG A 20 -20.11 5.83 -1.14
CA ARG A 20 -20.62 4.45 -1.12
C ARG A 20 -19.61 3.45 -0.56
N ILE A 21 -18.32 3.78 -0.58
CA ILE A 21 -17.28 2.96 0.04
C ILE A 21 -17.16 3.46 1.49
N SER A 22 -17.65 2.67 2.43
CA SER A 22 -17.60 3.07 3.85
C SER A 22 -16.15 3.12 4.39
N GLY A 23 -15.89 4.02 5.34
CA GLY A 23 -14.61 4.11 6.03
C GLY A 23 -14.14 2.76 6.61
N PRO A 24 -15.01 2.01 7.32
CA PRO A 24 -14.68 0.67 7.82
C PRO A 24 -14.30 -0.35 6.75
N LEU A 25 -14.79 -0.19 5.51
CA LEU A 25 -14.37 -1.04 4.40
C LEU A 25 -12.96 -0.67 3.91
N LEU A 26 -12.70 0.63 3.73
CA LEU A 26 -11.36 1.13 3.37
C LEU A 26 -10.32 0.73 4.40
N ASP A 27 -10.65 0.79 5.68
CA ASP A 27 -9.77 0.33 6.76
C ASP A 27 -9.38 -1.16 6.66
N ARG A 28 -10.17 -1.97 5.96
CA ARG A 28 -9.91 -3.41 5.76
C ARG A 28 -9.12 -3.73 4.51
N ILE A 29 -8.96 -2.79 3.60
CA ILE A 29 -8.18 -2.93 2.37
C ILE A 29 -6.74 -2.52 2.66
N ASP A 30 -5.77 -3.35 2.28
CA ASP A 30 -4.35 -3.09 2.56
C ASP A 30 -3.76 -2.03 1.62
N LEU A 31 -4.13 -2.06 0.33
CA LEU A 31 -3.58 -1.21 -0.72
C LEU A 31 -4.69 -0.53 -1.50
N HIS A 32 -4.60 0.80 -1.62
CA HIS A 32 -5.46 1.60 -2.49
C HIS A 32 -4.62 2.06 -3.68
N VAL A 33 -4.99 1.64 -4.87
CA VAL A 33 -4.29 1.98 -6.12
C VAL A 33 -5.23 2.73 -7.05
N GLU A 34 -4.80 3.88 -7.53
CA GLU A 34 -5.50 4.66 -8.55
C GLU A 34 -5.06 4.22 -9.94
N ALA A 35 -5.96 3.62 -10.70
CA ALA A 35 -5.73 3.31 -12.11
C ALA A 35 -5.95 4.58 -12.96
N ARG A 36 -4.89 5.03 -13.61
CA ARG A 36 -4.95 6.17 -14.54
C ARG A 36 -5.27 5.71 -15.96
N PRO A 37 -5.93 6.56 -16.78
CA PRO A 37 -6.05 6.30 -18.20
C PRO A 37 -4.67 6.11 -18.83
N VAL A 38 -4.57 5.16 -19.74
CA VAL A 38 -3.32 4.93 -20.49
C VAL A 38 -3.33 5.86 -21.70
N GLU A 39 -2.26 6.65 -21.87
CA GLU A 39 -2.08 7.52 -23.03
C GLU A 39 -1.89 6.68 -24.31
N TYR A 40 -2.35 7.21 -25.43
CA TYR A 40 -2.31 6.51 -26.71
C TYR A 40 -0.90 6.03 -27.10
N ASP A 41 0.10 6.87 -26.88
CA ASP A 41 1.50 6.55 -27.20
C ASP A 41 2.02 5.34 -26.40
N ALA A 42 1.58 5.20 -25.14
CA ALA A 42 1.90 4.04 -24.31
C ALA A 42 1.20 2.76 -24.78
N LEU A 43 -0.02 2.87 -25.33
CA LEU A 43 -0.74 1.76 -25.95
C LEU A 43 -0.12 1.34 -27.30
N ALA A 44 0.35 2.32 -28.07
CA ALA A 44 0.98 2.10 -29.37
C ALA A 44 2.45 1.65 -29.26
N ALA A 45 3.06 1.77 -28.09
CA ALA A 45 4.44 1.37 -27.85
C ALA A 45 4.64 -0.14 -28.10
N LYS A 46 5.62 -0.49 -28.93
CA LYS A 46 5.98 -1.89 -29.22
C LYS A 46 6.76 -2.57 -28.08
N THR A 47 7.19 -1.81 -27.07
CA THR A 47 7.88 -2.34 -25.91
C THR A 47 6.86 -2.78 -24.87
N GLY A 48 6.80 -4.08 -24.60
CA GLY A 48 5.97 -4.64 -23.53
C GLY A 48 6.49 -4.20 -22.14
N GLY A 49 5.62 -4.30 -21.14
CA GLY A 49 6.01 -4.10 -19.73
C GLY A 49 6.96 -5.19 -19.22
N GLU A 50 7.33 -5.12 -17.95
CA GLU A 50 8.17 -6.13 -17.32
C GLU A 50 7.54 -7.55 -17.46
N PRO A 51 8.29 -8.58 -17.90
CA PRO A 51 7.77 -9.93 -18.03
C PRO A 51 7.28 -10.50 -16.69
N SER A 52 6.14 -11.19 -16.70
CA SER A 52 5.57 -11.82 -15.50
C SER A 52 6.50 -12.83 -14.83
N THR A 53 7.44 -13.42 -15.58
CA THR A 53 8.47 -14.32 -15.06
C THR A 53 9.39 -13.62 -14.08
N ASN A 54 9.83 -12.38 -14.39
CA ASN A 54 10.71 -11.60 -13.53
C ASN A 54 9.97 -11.16 -12.24
N ILE A 55 8.72 -10.71 -12.40
CA ILE A 55 7.86 -10.35 -11.26
C ILE A 55 7.67 -11.56 -10.35
N ARG A 56 7.37 -12.73 -10.93
CA ARG A 56 7.19 -13.99 -10.17
C ARG A 56 8.45 -14.38 -9.41
N ALA A 57 9.62 -14.32 -10.03
CA ALA A 57 10.88 -14.65 -9.38
C ALA A 57 11.15 -13.76 -8.17
N ARG A 58 10.96 -12.43 -8.32
CA ARG A 58 11.12 -11.45 -7.25
C ARG A 58 10.14 -11.70 -6.10
N VAL A 59 8.86 -11.94 -6.40
CA VAL A 59 7.84 -12.24 -5.39
C VAL A 59 8.15 -13.56 -4.67
N ALA A 60 8.58 -14.60 -5.39
CA ALA A 60 8.91 -15.90 -4.81
C ALA A 60 10.09 -15.79 -3.82
N ALA A 61 11.13 -15.03 -4.16
CA ALA A 61 12.26 -14.79 -3.27
C ALA A 61 11.85 -14.11 -1.96
N VAL A 62 11.02 -13.06 -2.04
CA VAL A 62 10.49 -12.36 -0.86
C VAL A 62 9.62 -13.28 -0.03
N ARG A 63 8.75 -14.08 -0.64
CA ARG A 63 7.89 -15.05 0.04
C ARG A 63 8.69 -16.14 0.78
N ALA A 64 9.78 -16.62 0.17
CA ALA A 64 10.67 -17.58 0.81
C ALA A 64 11.34 -16.98 2.06
N MET A 65 11.83 -15.74 1.97
CA MET A 65 12.41 -15.00 3.10
C MET A 65 11.39 -14.83 4.24
N GLN A 66 10.16 -14.46 3.92
CA GLN A 66 9.09 -14.32 4.91
C GLN A 66 8.74 -15.65 5.57
N ALA A 67 8.61 -16.73 4.80
CA ALA A 67 8.34 -18.07 5.33
C ALA A 67 9.45 -18.54 6.27
N GLN A 68 10.70 -18.27 5.95
CA GLN A 68 11.84 -18.56 6.83
C GLN A 68 11.78 -17.72 8.13
N ARG A 69 11.50 -16.41 8.03
CA ARG A 69 11.36 -15.49 9.18
C ARG A 69 10.30 -15.97 10.16
N TYR A 70 9.21 -16.53 9.67
CA TYR A 70 8.05 -16.93 10.46
C TYR A 70 7.97 -18.44 10.71
N GLN A 71 9.05 -19.15 10.48
CA GLN A 71 9.09 -20.60 10.70
C GLN A 71 8.68 -20.96 12.14
N GLY A 72 7.74 -21.88 12.28
CA GLY A 72 7.21 -22.32 13.58
C GLY A 72 6.13 -21.42 14.20
N LEU A 73 5.70 -20.33 13.54
CA LEU A 73 4.73 -19.38 14.09
C LEU A 73 3.29 -19.57 13.58
N GLY A 74 3.05 -20.56 12.70
CA GLY A 74 1.71 -20.85 12.16
C GLY A 74 1.25 -19.91 11.03
N PHE A 75 2.10 -19.01 10.56
CA PHE A 75 1.87 -18.15 9.41
C PHE A 75 3.17 -17.97 8.60
N THR A 76 3.07 -17.54 7.34
CA THR A 76 4.18 -17.56 6.40
C THR A 76 4.46 -16.24 5.70
N CYS A 77 3.67 -15.20 5.95
CA CYS A 77 3.86 -13.91 5.29
C CYS A 77 3.44 -12.73 6.17
N ASN A 78 3.95 -11.54 5.80
CA ASN A 78 3.69 -10.30 6.55
C ASN A 78 2.20 -9.97 6.66
N ALA A 79 1.37 -10.30 5.66
CA ALA A 79 -0.06 -10.04 5.69
C ALA A 79 -0.78 -10.78 6.83
N GLN A 80 -0.25 -11.92 7.26
CA GLN A 80 -0.81 -12.75 8.32
C GLN A 80 -0.26 -12.39 9.71
N LEU A 81 0.72 -11.47 9.80
CA LEU A 81 1.38 -11.10 11.05
C LEU A 81 0.37 -10.51 12.05
N PRO A 82 0.21 -11.12 13.25
CA PRO A 82 -0.69 -10.59 14.28
C PRO A 82 -0.25 -9.21 14.79
N SER A 83 -1.20 -8.36 15.17
CA SER A 83 -0.95 -7.01 15.68
C SER A 83 0.04 -6.98 16.86
N GLY A 84 -0.06 -7.93 17.78
CA GLY A 84 0.86 -8.05 18.93
C GLY A 84 2.31 -8.37 18.57
N MET A 85 2.58 -8.83 17.34
CA MET A 85 3.92 -9.15 16.87
C MET A 85 4.55 -8.07 15.98
N LEU A 86 3.79 -7.06 15.58
CA LEU A 86 4.27 -6.00 14.67
C LEU A 86 5.53 -5.30 15.20
N ARG A 87 5.55 -4.95 16.49
CA ARG A 87 6.71 -4.31 17.11
C ARG A 87 7.99 -5.14 16.96
N ARG A 88 7.89 -6.46 17.03
CA ARG A 88 9.03 -7.38 16.91
C ARG A 88 9.52 -7.53 15.48
N TYR A 89 8.59 -7.68 14.52
CA TYR A 89 8.90 -8.06 13.14
C TYR A 89 8.91 -6.89 12.15
N CYS A 90 8.44 -5.71 12.57
CA CYS A 90 8.45 -4.48 11.77
C CYS A 90 9.27 -3.39 12.49
N PRO A 91 10.58 -3.60 12.75
CA PRO A 91 11.41 -2.59 13.40
C PRO A 91 11.50 -1.34 12.51
N LEU A 92 11.19 -0.19 13.08
CA LEU A 92 11.29 1.12 12.42
C LEU A 92 12.63 1.77 12.71
N ALA A 93 13.27 2.34 11.70
CA ALA A 93 14.36 3.28 11.91
C ALA A 93 13.83 4.58 12.54
N PRO A 94 14.64 5.33 13.31
CA PRO A 94 14.17 6.54 14.02
C PRO A 94 13.48 7.57 13.11
N ALA A 95 13.98 7.74 11.90
CA ALA A 95 13.38 8.64 10.90
C ALA A 95 11.99 8.16 10.45
N ALA A 96 11.80 6.85 10.27
CA ALA A 96 10.52 6.24 9.92
C ALA A 96 9.52 6.38 11.08
N GLU A 97 9.95 6.16 12.32
CA GLU A 97 9.08 6.32 13.49
C GLU A 97 8.56 7.76 13.62
N LYS A 98 9.44 8.74 13.47
CA LYS A 98 9.05 10.16 13.46
C LYS A 98 8.06 10.49 12.34
N LEU A 99 8.30 9.96 11.14
CA LEU A 99 7.42 10.12 9.98
C LEU A 99 6.03 9.51 10.25
N LEU A 100 5.99 8.28 10.77
CA LEU A 100 4.74 7.58 11.08
C LEU A 100 3.92 8.34 12.10
N ARG A 101 4.54 8.81 13.18
CA ARG A 101 3.88 9.62 14.21
C ARG A 101 3.26 10.88 13.62
N GLY A 102 4.03 11.65 12.84
CA GLY A 102 3.51 12.85 12.18
C GLY A 102 2.42 12.56 11.14
N ALA A 103 2.44 11.40 10.48
CA ALA A 103 1.36 10.98 9.60
C ALA A 103 0.08 10.68 10.39
N PHE A 104 0.18 9.99 11.54
CA PHE A 104 -0.96 9.68 12.41
C PHE A 104 -1.61 10.94 12.97
N GLU A 105 -0.82 11.90 13.48
CA GLU A 105 -1.32 13.17 14.02
C GLU A 105 -2.08 13.98 12.95
N ARG A 106 -1.60 13.99 11.71
CA ARG A 106 -2.22 14.78 10.63
C ARG A 106 -3.41 14.10 9.98
N MET A 107 -3.42 12.76 9.93
CA MET A 107 -4.35 12.00 9.11
C MET A 107 -5.47 11.33 9.91
N GLY A 108 -5.33 11.23 11.23
CA GLY A 108 -6.33 10.57 12.07
C GLY A 108 -6.49 9.06 11.76
N TYR A 109 -5.42 8.37 11.40
CA TYR A 109 -5.48 6.95 11.09
C TYR A 109 -5.97 6.11 12.26
N SER A 110 -6.77 5.08 11.96
CA SER A 110 -7.20 4.09 12.95
C SER A 110 -6.06 3.13 13.35
N ALA A 111 -6.22 2.41 14.47
CA ALA A 111 -5.29 1.36 14.86
C ALA A 111 -5.17 0.25 13.79
N ARG A 112 -6.25 -0.03 13.05
CA ARG A 112 -6.23 -0.98 11.92
C ARG A 112 -5.38 -0.47 10.77
N ALA A 113 -5.48 0.82 10.44
CA ALA A 113 -4.65 1.44 9.42
C ALA A 113 -3.17 1.38 9.80
N TYR A 114 -2.83 1.59 11.09
CA TYR A 114 -1.47 1.43 11.62
C TYR A 114 -0.90 0.04 11.32
N ASP A 115 -1.61 -1.01 11.71
CA ASP A 115 -1.19 -2.39 11.50
C ASP A 115 -0.93 -2.69 10.01
N ARG A 116 -1.81 -2.21 9.14
CA ARG A 116 -1.70 -2.42 7.69
C ARG A 116 -0.53 -1.67 7.10
N ILE A 117 -0.34 -0.41 7.47
CA ILE A 117 0.82 0.39 7.04
C ILE A 117 2.11 -0.34 7.39
N LEU A 118 2.24 -0.87 8.61
CA LEU A 118 3.45 -1.59 9.03
C LEU A 118 3.67 -2.90 8.25
N ARG A 119 2.61 -3.68 7.99
CA ARG A 119 2.73 -4.92 7.17
C ARG A 119 3.14 -4.62 5.74
N VAL A 120 2.58 -3.57 5.14
CA VAL A 120 2.95 -3.12 3.80
C VAL A 120 4.38 -2.60 3.79
N ALA A 121 4.76 -1.71 4.71
CA ALA A 121 6.11 -1.16 4.82
C ALA A 121 7.16 -2.28 5.05
N ARG A 122 6.84 -3.31 5.87
CA ARG A 122 7.71 -4.47 6.04
C ARG A 122 7.87 -5.25 4.73
N THR A 123 6.80 -5.39 3.96
CA THR A 123 6.86 -6.08 2.67
C THR A 123 7.72 -5.30 1.66
N ILE A 124 7.60 -3.99 1.62
CA ILE A 124 8.44 -3.12 0.79
C ILE A 124 9.92 -3.25 1.22
N ALA A 125 10.18 -3.22 2.53
CA ALA A 125 11.52 -3.40 3.07
C ALA A 125 12.11 -4.77 2.72
N ASP A 126 11.29 -5.84 2.73
CA ASP A 126 11.70 -7.16 2.28
C ASP A 126 12.05 -7.18 0.78
N MET A 127 11.27 -6.48 -0.05
CA MET A 127 11.55 -6.34 -1.49
C MET A 127 12.84 -5.55 -1.76
N ASN A 128 13.16 -4.59 -0.90
CA ASN A 128 14.37 -3.78 -0.98
C ASN A 128 15.60 -4.45 -0.32
N GLY A 129 15.39 -5.59 0.36
CA GLY A 129 16.46 -6.31 1.05
C GLY A 129 16.99 -5.60 2.30
N VAL A 130 16.19 -4.72 2.93
CA VAL A 130 16.59 -3.98 4.14
C VAL A 130 15.97 -4.59 5.39
N GLU A 131 16.74 -4.60 6.48
CA GLU A 131 16.34 -5.23 7.74
C GLU A 131 15.34 -4.36 8.51
N GLN A 132 15.59 -3.06 8.60
CA GLN A 132 14.72 -2.09 9.25
C GLN A 132 13.89 -1.32 8.22
N ILE A 133 12.66 -1.00 8.59
CA ILE A 133 11.79 -0.14 7.79
C ILE A 133 12.31 1.29 7.90
N GLY A 134 12.84 1.81 6.80
CA GLY A 134 13.29 3.18 6.67
C GLY A 134 12.17 4.15 6.31
N ALA A 135 12.53 5.44 6.19
CA ALA A 135 11.59 6.48 5.81
C ALA A 135 11.07 6.29 4.38
N ALA A 136 11.88 5.75 3.46
CA ALA A 136 11.48 5.50 2.07
C ALA A 136 10.38 4.43 1.99
N GLU A 137 10.58 3.27 2.62
CA GLU A 137 9.62 2.18 2.65
C GLU A 137 8.30 2.60 3.32
N LEU A 138 8.41 3.39 4.39
CA LEU A 138 7.23 3.89 5.08
C LEU A 138 6.47 4.92 4.24
N MET A 139 7.16 5.84 3.57
CA MET A 139 6.51 6.81 2.67
C MET A 139 5.77 6.11 1.54
N GLU A 140 6.37 5.09 0.94
CA GLU A 140 5.72 4.29 -0.10
C GLU A 140 4.47 3.59 0.46
N ALA A 141 4.56 2.94 1.62
CA ALA A 141 3.40 2.32 2.27
C ALA A 141 2.26 3.31 2.54
N LEU A 142 2.59 4.53 2.97
CA LEU A 142 1.61 5.59 3.19
C LEU A 142 0.94 6.08 1.90
N GLN A 143 1.62 6.01 0.74
CA GLN A 143 1.02 6.37 -0.55
C GLN A 143 -0.14 5.44 -0.91
N TYR A 144 -0.06 4.16 -0.56
CA TYR A 144 -1.15 3.20 -0.77
C TYR A 144 -2.36 3.43 0.15
N ARG A 145 -2.30 4.41 1.07
CA ARG A 145 -3.41 4.79 1.97
C ARG A 145 -3.99 6.17 1.65
N ARG A 146 -3.69 6.74 0.48
CA ARG A 146 -4.14 8.11 0.12
C ARG A 146 -5.66 8.28 0.07
N MET A 147 -6.41 7.22 -0.20
CA MET A 147 -7.88 7.28 -0.25
C MET A 147 -8.53 7.42 1.13
N ASP A 148 -7.85 7.11 2.22
CA ASP A 148 -8.35 7.31 3.58
C ASP A 148 -8.64 8.81 3.85
N ARG A 149 -7.98 9.72 3.12
CA ARG A 149 -8.21 11.18 3.18
C ARG A 149 -9.57 11.62 2.64
N ALA A 150 -10.15 10.87 1.70
CA ALA A 150 -11.34 11.31 0.97
C ALA A 150 -12.65 11.01 1.73
N VAL A 151 -12.61 10.21 2.79
CA VAL A 151 -13.80 9.72 3.51
C VAL A 151 -13.93 10.32 4.92
N GLY A 152 -12.94 11.04 5.41
CA GLY A 152 -12.84 11.54 6.78
C GLY A 152 -13.16 13.04 6.96
N LYS A 153 -13.84 13.70 5.99
CA LYS A 153 -14.33 15.08 6.15
C LYS A 153 -15.81 15.18 5.85
#